data_1cc2da23e43fa548872be2338f53c5e0
#
_entry.id   1cc2da23e43fa548872be2338f53c5e0
#
_cell.length_a   1.000
_cell.length_b   1.000
_cell.length_c   1.000
_cell.angle_alpha   90.00
_cell.angle_beta   90.00
_cell.angle_gamma   90.00
#
_symmetry.space_group_name_H-M   'P 1'
#
loop_
_entity.id
_entity.type
_entity.pdbx_description
1 polymer ?
#
loop_
_entity_poly.entity_id
_entity_poly.type
_entity_poly.pdbx_seq_one_letter_code
_entity_poly.pdbx_strand_id
1 'polypeptide(L)'
;MKTIIKYELVINEALRSALNYHTPDEQINEFIRFFGRHIGSDRIYIFEDCKERHGTDNTYEWCAQGVIPEIDRLQNVDMDVIKWWYDTFSKGESIITTNIEDIKEEHRVSYDMLKAQNVRNVVVCPLRYKDEISGFFGVDNPPKSDYRGLTTFLDMIGTLLISFLKMRNSFIKSNKEAKLSSYSSLSQIYISMHLVDVQTKRYHIVKMTDQVLEYLGKDFKKMGEYEIRDDFCGHIKNIAEKMCVESQLQESLEFVDISTLEERLLGENSITHEFTDKISGWCRSRFIPVDYDEDGKLLHVLFCIE
;
A
#
# COMPACT_ATOMS: atom_id res chain seq x y z
N MET A 1 34.12 5.39 -21.53
CA MET A 1 34.58 4.17 -20.83
C MET A 1 34.83 4.38 -19.33
N LYS A 2 35.58 5.41 -18.88
CA LYS A 2 35.81 5.66 -17.44
C LYS A 2 34.53 5.96 -16.62
N THR A 3 33.53 6.63 -17.19
CA THR A 3 32.28 7.01 -16.51
C THR A 3 31.36 5.80 -16.29
N ILE A 4 31.25 4.90 -17.28
CA ILE A 4 30.42 3.68 -17.18
C ILE A 4 30.96 2.75 -16.08
N ILE A 5 32.27 2.54 -16.03
CA ILE A 5 32.88 1.70 -14.97
C ILE A 5 32.63 2.28 -13.58
N LYS A 6 32.57 3.61 -13.44
CA LYS A 6 32.26 4.26 -12.19
C LYS A 6 30.83 3.96 -11.74
N TYR A 7 29.85 3.96 -12.65
CA TYR A 7 28.46 3.69 -12.35
C TYR A 7 28.20 2.21 -11.99
N GLU A 8 28.85 1.26 -12.68
CA GLU A 8 28.78 -0.17 -12.33
C GLU A 8 29.27 -0.46 -10.91
N LEU A 9 30.35 0.17 -10.48
CA LEU A 9 30.85 0.06 -9.11
C LEU A 9 29.84 0.61 -8.10
N VAL A 10 29.25 1.76 -8.39
CA VAL A 10 28.22 2.39 -7.52
C VAL A 10 27.00 1.49 -7.38
N ILE A 11 26.52 0.88 -8.47
CA ILE A 11 25.41 -0.08 -8.42
C ILE A 11 25.74 -1.28 -7.53
N ASN A 12 26.92 -1.87 -7.72
CA ASN A 12 27.33 -3.04 -6.94
C ASN A 12 27.44 -2.73 -5.44
N GLU A 13 27.96 -1.57 -5.09
CA GLU A 13 28.05 -1.14 -3.70
C GLU A 13 26.67 -0.83 -3.10
N ALA A 14 25.77 -0.20 -3.87
CA ALA A 14 24.40 0.05 -3.45
C ALA A 14 23.65 -1.25 -3.18
N LEU A 15 23.77 -2.24 -4.08
CA LEU A 15 23.17 -3.57 -3.88
C LEU A 15 23.70 -4.27 -2.63
N ARG A 16 25.01 -4.24 -2.41
CA ARG A 16 25.62 -4.81 -1.20
C ARG A 16 25.11 -4.13 0.07
N SER A 17 24.99 -2.79 0.03
CA SER A 17 24.45 -2.03 1.17
C SER A 17 22.99 -2.41 1.44
N ALA A 18 22.15 -2.48 0.41
CA ALA A 18 20.75 -2.85 0.53
C ALA A 18 20.56 -4.28 1.07
N LEU A 19 21.40 -5.24 0.68
CA LEU A 19 21.33 -6.63 1.13
C LEU A 19 21.60 -6.82 2.64
N ASN A 20 22.11 -5.81 3.34
CA ASN A 20 22.26 -5.87 4.80
C ASN A 20 20.93 -5.63 5.55
N TYR A 21 19.88 -5.27 4.86
CA TYR A 21 18.56 -5.02 5.44
C TYR A 21 17.62 -6.20 5.21
N HIS A 22 16.65 -6.37 6.12
CA HIS A 22 15.83 -7.59 6.17
C HIS A 22 14.54 -7.48 5.38
N THR A 23 13.97 -6.29 5.25
CA THR A 23 12.72 -6.09 4.52
C THR A 23 12.96 -5.43 3.16
N PRO A 24 12.12 -5.73 2.16
CA PRO A 24 12.21 -5.07 0.86
C PRO A 24 12.10 -3.54 0.92
N ASP A 25 11.28 -3.01 1.84
CA ASP A 25 11.14 -1.56 2.03
C ASP A 25 12.43 -0.91 2.53
N GLU A 26 13.08 -1.51 3.53
CA GLU A 26 14.38 -1.04 4.00
C GLU A 26 15.45 -1.13 2.90
N GLN A 27 15.41 -2.19 2.10
CA GLN A 27 16.34 -2.37 0.98
C GLN A 27 16.17 -1.28 -0.09
N ILE A 28 14.93 -0.94 -0.45
CA ILE A 28 14.64 0.15 -1.41
C ILE A 28 15.11 1.50 -0.85
N ASN A 29 14.79 1.80 0.39
CA ASN A 29 15.19 3.05 1.04
C ASN A 29 16.72 3.19 1.10
N GLU A 30 17.43 2.12 1.47
CA GLU A 30 18.90 2.13 1.48
C GLU A 30 19.48 2.33 0.08
N PHE A 31 18.89 1.65 -0.91
CA PHE A 31 19.32 1.72 -2.30
C PHE A 31 19.22 3.15 -2.86
N ILE A 32 18.05 3.81 -2.70
CA ILE A 32 17.88 5.20 -3.15
C ILE A 32 18.72 6.19 -2.35
N ARG A 33 18.90 5.96 -1.04
CA ARG A 33 19.80 6.75 -0.19
C ARG A 33 21.23 6.71 -0.67
N PHE A 34 21.72 5.51 -1.02
CA PHE A 34 23.07 5.31 -1.54
C PHE A 34 23.28 6.09 -2.82
N PHE A 35 22.33 6.01 -3.76
CA PHE A 35 22.40 6.74 -5.02
C PHE A 35 22.33 8.25 -4.85
N GLY A 36 21.41 8.75 -4.04
CA GLY A 36 21.26 10.17 -3.80
C GLY A 36 22.55 10.82 -3.34
N ARG A 37 23.25 10.17 -2.41
CA ARG A 37 24.56 10.61 -1.94
C ARG A 37 25.64 10.56 -3.02
N HIS A 38 25.65 9.51 -3.84
CA HIS A 38 26.68 9.34 -4.88
C HIS A 38 26.47 10.24 -6.09
N ILE A 39 25.23 10.49 -6.47
CA ILE A 39 24.89 11.44 -7.54
C ILE A 39 25.13 12.87 -7.06
N GLY A 40 24.96 13.15 -5.77
CA GLY A 40 25.04 14.49 -5.21
C GLY A 40 23.82 15.33 -5.57
N SER A 41 22.64 14.71 -5.63
CA SER A 41 21.35 15.34 -5.88
C SER A 41 20.73 15.87 -4.60
N ASP A 42 19.71 16.71 -4.74
CA ASP A 42 18.90 17.18 -3.60
C ASP A 42 17.90 16.10 -3.15
N ARG A 43 17.28 15.37 -4.12
CA ARG A 43 16.26 14.36 -3.83
C ARG A 43 16.31 13.22 -4.86
N ILE A 44 15.99 12.01 -4.40
CA ILE A 44 15.60 10.87 -5.26
C ILE A 44 14.26 10.35 -4.77
N TYR A 45 13.37 10.04 -5.69
CA TYR A 45 12.03 9.57 -5.38
C TYR A 45 11.55 8.48 -6.34
N ILE A 46 10.58 7.67 -5.87
CA ILE A 46 9.88 6.66 -6.65
C ILE A 46 8.39 6.94 -6.55
N PHE A 47 7.75 7.03 -7.71
CA PHE A 47 6.29 7.10 -7.82
C PHE A 47 5.74 5.82 -8.41
N GLU A 48 4.67 5.32 -7.81
CA GLU A 48 3.94 4.13 -8.29
C GLU A 48 2.52 4.51 -8.70
N ASP A 49 2.09 4.01 -9.86
CA ASP A 49 0.80 4.32 -10.44
C ASP A 49 -0.32 3.52 -9.78
N CYS A 50 -1.42 4.20 -9.46
CA CYS A 50 -2.66 3.59 -9.01
C CYS A 50 -3.71 3.74 -10.11
N LYS A 51 -3.93 2.67 -10.89
CA LYS A 51 -4.85 2.66 -12.02
C LYS A 51 -6.31 2.93 -11.61
N GLU A 52 -6.71 2.48 -10.42
CA GLU A 52 -8.06 2.64 -9.90
C GLU A 52 -8.42 4.11 -9.62
N ARG A 53 -7.43 4.93 -9.27
CA ARG A 53 -7.63 6.33 -8.89
C ARG A 53 -7.22 7.34 -9.97
N HIS A 54 -6.70 6.87 -11.12
CA HIS A 54 -6.08 7.70 -12.14
C HIS A 54 -5.02 8.65 -11.55
N GLY A 55 -4.21 8.14 -10.64
CA GLY A 55 -3.23 8.92 -9.89
C GLY A 55 -1.92 8.17 -9.67
N THR A 56 -0.93 8.86 -9.16
CA THR A 56 0.36 8.28 -8.77
C THR A 56 0.78 8.76 -7.39
N ASP A 57 1.44 7.90 -6.62
CA ASP A 57 1.88 8.17 -5.26
C ASP A 57 3.40 8.17 -5.16
N ASN A 58 3.97 9.15 -4.46
CA ASN A 58 5.36 9.10 -4.04
C ASN A 58 5.52 8.05 -2.94
N THR A 59 6.01 6.87 -3.29
CA THR A 59 6.09 5.73 -2.34
C THR A 59 7.44 5.65 -1.63
N TYR A 60 8.48 6.20 -2.22
CA TYR A 60 9.82 6.27 -1.59
C TYR A 60 10.50 7.59 -1.93
N GLU A 61 11.14 8.18 -0.94
CA GLU A 61 11.89 9.41 -1.10
C GLU A 61 13.15 9.42 -0.24
N TRP A 62 14.25 9.87 -0.81
CA TRP A 62 15.44 10.26 -0.08
C TRP A 62 15.77 11.72 -0.35
N CYS A 63 16.06 12.48 0.70
CA CYS A 63 16.44 13.87 0.65
C CYS A 63 17.86 14.09 1.17
N ALA A 64 18.62 14.98 0.54
CA ALA A 64 19.88 15.47 1.06
C ALA A 64 19.64 16.31 2.34
N GLN A 65 20.71 16.51 3.11
CA GLN A 65 20.63 17.31 4.32
C GLN A 65 20.11 18.74 4.02
N GLY A 66 19.06 19.16 4.72
CA GLY A 66 18.44 20.48 4.56
C GLY A 66 17.39 20.56 3.45
N VAL A 67 17.14 19.50 2.70
CA VAL A 67 16.05 19.42 1.73
C VAL A 67 14.78 18.93 2.42
N ILE A 68 13.68 19.64 2.18
CA ILE A 68 12.38 19.31 2.78
C ILE A 68 11.77 18.11 2.03
N PRO A 69 11.36 17.05 2.73
CA PRO A 69 10.62 15.94 2.11
C PRO A 69 9.27 16.39 1.56
N GLU A 70 8.87 15.80 0.44
CA GLU A 70 7.58 16.05 -0.20
C GLU A 70 6.70 14.78 -0.28
N ILE A 71 7.18 13.66 0.23
CA ILE A 71 6.50 12.36 0.15
C ILE A 71 5.06 12.42 0.66
N ASP A 72 4.80 13.11 1.79
CA ASP A 72 3.46 13.21 2.37
C ASP A 72 2.52 14.13 1.57
N ARG A 73 3.08 15.05 0.78
CA ARG A 73 2.33 16.00 -0.04
C ARG A 73 2.03 15.49 -1.44
N LEU A 74 2.88 14.58 -1.92
CA LEU A 74 2.82 14.04 -3.28
C LEU A 74 2.14 12.67 -3.27
N GLN A 75 1.00 12.58 -2.58
CA GLN A 75 0.11 11.42 -2.61
C GLN A 75 -1.08 11.70 -3.49
N ASN A 76 -1.52 10.70 -4.25
CA ASN A 76 -2.65 10.79 -5.17
C ASN A 76 -2.52 11.96 -6.17
N VAL A 77 -1.33 12.14 -6.73
CA VAL A 77 -1.09 13.15 -7.76
C VAL A 77 -1.85 12.73 -9.03
N ASP A 78 -2.71 13.62 -9.53
CA ASP A 78 -3.51 13.36 -10.72
C ASP A 78 -2.60 13.18 -11.94
N MET A 79 -2.83 12.11 -12.73
CA MET A 79 -2.07 11.81 -13.93
C MET A 79 -2.12 12.92 -14.96
N ASP A 80 -3.18 13.74 -14.99
CA ASP A 80 -3.28 14.86 -15.91
C ASP A 80 -2.25 15.96 -15.66
N VAL A 81 -1.77 16.12 -14.40
CA VAL A 81 -0.71 17.08 -14.03
C VAL A 81 0.62 16.73 -14.71
N ILE A 82 0.89 15.45 -14.86
CA ILE A 82 2.16 14.93 -15.40
C ILE A 82 1.97 14.16 -16.71
N LYS A 83 0.84 14.34 -17.38
CA LYS A 83 0.51 13.65 -18.62
C LYS A 83 1.63 13.73 -19.68
N TRP A 84 2.23 14.89 -19.86
CA TRP A 84 3.30 15.08 -20.83
C TRP A 84 4.55 14.24 -20.52
N TRP A 85 4.79 13.85 -19.24
CA TRP A 85 5.84 12.90 -18.89
C TRP A 85 5.52 11.53 -19.48
N TYR A 86 4.27 11.07 -19.30
CA TYR A 86 3.83 9.77 -19.84
C TYR A 86 3.79 9.76 -21.38
N ASP A 87 3.45 10.88 -22.00
CA ASP A 87 3.54 11.05 -23.46
C ASP A 87 5.00 10.91 -23.94
N THR A 88 5.95 11.37 -23.17
CA THR A 88 7.40 11.21 -23.42
C THR A 88 7.84 9.77 -23.13
N PHE A 89 7.45 9.22 -22.00
CA PHE A 89 7.76 7.82 -21.64
C PHE A 89 7.22 6.82 -22.67
N SER A 90 6.05 7.07 -23.23
CA SER A 90 5.45 6.19 -24.26
C SER A 90 6.30 6.11 -25.55
N LYS A 91 7.10 7.13 -25.82
CA LYS A 91 8.07 7.17 -26.94
C LYS A 91 9.39 6.46 -26.61
N GLY A 92 9.54 5.94 -25.39
CA GLY A 92 10.78 5.31 -24.93
C GLY A 92 11.83 6.30 -24.41
N GLU A 93 11.42 7.54 -24.17
CA GLU A 93 12.30 8.63 -23.74
C GLU A 93 12.14 8.92 -22.24
N SER A 94 13.18 9.43 -21.61
CA SER A 94 13.20 9.93 -20.23
C SER A 94 13.05 11.45 -20.22
N ILE A 95 12.56 12.03 -19.15
CA ILE A 95 12.49 13.48 -18.98
C ILE A 95 13.87 14.00 -18.55
N ILE A 96 14.39 14.97 -19.28
CA ILE A 96 15.62 15.68 -18.95
C ILE A 96 15.32 17.19 -19.04
N THR A 97 15.03 17.80 -17.90
CA THR A 97 14.82 19.24 -17.81
C THR A 97 16.03 19.87 -17.12
N THR A 98 16.88 20.49 -17.91
CA THR A 98 18.13 21.12 -17.42
C THR A 98 17.91 22.45 -16.72
N ASN A 99 16.77 23.09 -17.00
CA ASN A 99 16.26 24.27 -16.33
C ASN A 99 14.74 24.24 -16.38
N ILE A 100 14.08 24.23 -15.24
CA ILE A 100 12.60 24.17 -15.19
C ILE A 100 11.93 25.39 -15.82
N GLU A 101 12.62 26.53 -15.95
CA GLU A 101 12.05 27.70 -16.63
C GLU A 101 11.74 27.39 -18.11
N ASP A 102 12.41 26.41 -18.72
CA ASP A 102 12.22 26.05 -20.12
C ASP A 102 10.87 25.39 -20.39
N ILE A 103 10.23 24.78 -19.35
CA ILE A 103 8.93 24.12 -19.46
C ILE A 103 7.77 25.02 -19.03
N LYS A 104 8.03 26.24 -18.60
CA LYS A 104 7.07 27.14 -17.97
C LYS A 104 5.86 27.47 -18.85
N GLU A 105 6.07 27.71 -20.13
CA GLU A 105 5.02 28.14 -21.07
C GLU A 105 4.17 26.92 -21.54
N GLU A 106 4.80 25.79 -21.78
CA GLU A 106 4.11 24.60 -22.33
C GLU A 106 3.48 23.71 -21.24
N HIS A 107 4.12 23.66 -20.04
CA HIS A 107 3.73 22.76 -18.95
C HIS A 107 3.58 23.50 -17.61
N ARG A 108 2.76 24.51 -17.59
CA ARG A 108 2.62 25.45 -16.49
C ARG A 108 2.35 24.76 -15.14
N VAL A 109 1.45 23.81 -15.10
CA VAL A 109 1.06 23.11 -13.85
C VAL A 109 2.27 22.33 -13.29
N SER A 110 2.97 21.57 -14.14
CA SER A 110 4.19 20.85 -13.74
C SER A 110 5.31 21.83 -13.31
N TYR A 111 5.47 22.94 -14.02
CA TYR A 111 6.42 23.98 -13.62
C TYR A 111 6.12 24.53 -12.22
N ASP A 112 4.87 24.94 -11.95
CA ASP A 112 4.49 25.53 -10.67
C ASP A 112 4.69 24.51 -9.53
N MET A 113 4.39 23.23 -9.75
CA MET A 113 4.63 22.13 -8.80
C MET A 113 6.13 21.95 -8.51
N LEU A 114 6.97 21.85 -9.54
CA LEU A 114 8.41 21.69 -9.38
C LEU A 114 9.05 22.94 -8.73
N LYS A 115 8.57 24.12 -9.09
CA LYS A 115 9.06 25.39 -8.54
C LYS A 115 8.77 25.51 -7.04
N ALA A 116 7.59 25.10 -6.61
CA ALA A 116 7.19 25.10 -5.19
C ALA A 116 8.10 24.20 -4.33
N GLN A 117 8.69 23.15 -4.93
CA GLN A 117 9.62 22.21 -4.29
C GLN A 117 11.11 22.64 -4.39
N ASN A 118 11.39 23.85 -4.87
CA ASN A 118 12.73 24.35 -5.13
C ASN A 118 13.54 23.51 -6.15
N VAL A 119 12.87 22.82 -7.05
CA VAL A 119 13.51 22.11 -8.16
C VAL A 119 13.99 23.14 -9.20
N ARG A 120 15.19 22.95 -9.69
CA ARG A 120 15.83 23.80 -10.72
C ARG A 120 16.08 23.03 -12.01
N ASN A 121 16.35 21.77 -11.87
CA ASN A 121 16.53 20.82 -12.95
C ASN A 121 16.13 19.42 -12.46
N VAL A 122 15.70 18.56 -13.36
CA VAL A 122 15.18 17.24 -13.00
C VAL A 122 15.48 16.21 -14.09
N VAL A 123 15.77 14.99 -13.69
CA VAL A 123 15.84 13.83 -14.59
C VAL A 123 14.88 12.79 -14.07
N VAL A 124 13.93 12.34 -14.93
CA VAL A 124 12.92 11.35 -14.56
C VAL A 124 12.90 10.23 -15.58
N CYS A 125 12.95 9.01 -15.10
CA CYS A 125 12.92 7.79 -15.90
C CYS A 125 11.70 6.94 -15.56
N PRO A 126 11.04 6.34 -16.57
CA PRO A 126 9.89 5.47 -16.33
C PRO A 126 10.32 4.15 -15.68
N LEU A 127 9.51 3.67 -14.77
CA LEU A 127 9.56 2.29 -14.28
C LEU A 127 8.79 1.40 -15.26
N ARG A 128 9.52 0.83 -16.21
CA ARG A 128 8.96 0.04 -17.30
C ARG A 128 9.18 -1.45 -17.08
N TYR A 129 8.07 -2.20 -17.08
CA TYR A 129 8.13 -3.66 -17.07
C TYR A 129 7.41 -4.22 -18.31
N LYS A 130 8.14 -4.90 -19.17
CA LYS A 130 7.68 -5.29 -20.52
C LYS A 130 7.23 -4.02 -21.28
N ASP A 131 5.97 -3.98 -21.70
CA ASP A 131 5.38 -2.86 -22.44
C ASP A 131 4.55 -1.91 -21.54
N GLU A 132 4.49 -2.17 -20.21
CA GLU A 132 3.73 -1.36 -19.29
C GLU A 132 4.64 -0.44 -18.45
N ILE A 133 4.18 0.79 -18.25
CA ILE A 133 4.75 1.74 -17.29
C ILE A 133 3.94 1.59 -16.00
N SER A 134 4.61 1.36 -14.87
CA SER A 134 4.01 1.18 -13.55
C SER A 134 4.30 2.34 -12.60
N GLY A 135 4.90 3.40 -13.12
CA GLY A 135 5.34 4.55 -12.38
C GLY A 135 6.62 5.14 -12.95
N PHE A 136 7.30 5.93 -12.17
CA PHE A 136 8.56 6.54 -12.54
C PHE A 136 9.44 6.77 -11.30
N PHE A 137 10.71 7.02 -11.54
CA PHE A 137 11.61 7.51 -10.50
C PHE A 137 12.41 8.68 -11.02
N GLY A 138 12.77 9.58 -10.14
CA GLY A 138 13.39 10.84 -10.53
C GLY A 138 14.49 11.30 -9.58
N VAL A 139 15.25 12.24 -10.08
CA VAL A 139 16.37 12.88 -9.39
C VAL A 139 16.23 14.38 -9.55
N ASP A 140 16.05 15.09 -8.43
CA ASP A 140 15.96 16.54 -8.39
C ASP A 140 17.34 17.16 -8.17
N ASN A 141 17.58 18.23 -8.89
CA ASN A 141 18.78 19.05 -8.79
C ASN A 141 20.09 18.25 -8.90
N PRO A 142 20.21 17.25 -9.84
CA PRO A 142 21.49 16.61 -10.04
C PRO A 142 22.53 17.63 -10.53
N PRO A 143 23.83 17.41 -10.24
CA PRO A 143 24.92 18.26 -10.74
C PRO A 143 24.91 18.37 -12.26
N LYS A 144 25.11 19.55 -12.80
CA LYS A 144 25.04 19.90 -14.25
C LYS A 144 26.18 19.33 -15.11
N SER A 145 26.67 18.11 -14.88
CA SER A 145 27.87 17.66 -15.54
C SER A 145 27.70 16.64 -16.67
N ASP A 146 26.73 15.73 -16.59
CA ASP A 146 26.57 14.68 -17.62
C ASP A 146 25.16 14.07 -17.56
N TYR A 147 24.17 14.78 -18.09
CA TYR A 147 22.79 14.29 -18.10
C TYR A 147 22.59 13.00 -18.92
N ARG A 148 23.37 12.80 -20.01
CA ARG A 148 23.25 11.58 -20.82
C ARG A 148 23.79 10.36 -20.07
N GLY A 149 24.95 10.50 -19.45
CA GLY A 149 25.50 9.45 -18.60
C GLY A 149 24.62 9.14 -17.42
N LEU A 150 24.02 10.18 -16.81
CA LEU A 150 23.05 10.01 -15.72
C LEU A 150 21.79 9.28 -16.18
N THR A 151 21.22 9.63 -17.33
CA THR A 151 20.01 8.95 -17.86
C THR A 151 20.27 7.47 -18.12
N THR A 152 21.38 7.13 -18.78
CA THR A 152 21.76 5.73 -19.02
C THR A 152 21.94 4.97 -17.70
N PHE A 153 22.53 5.61 -16.70
CA PHE A 153 22.70 5.05 -15.38
C PHE A 153 21.34 4.84 -14.66
N LEU A 154 20.44 5.82 -14.75
CA LEU A 154 19.10 5.71 -14.18
C LEU A 154 18.27 4.62 -14.86
N ASP A 155 18.37 4.42 -16.17
CA ASP A 155 17.69 3.33 -16.88
C ASP A 155 18.11 1.95 -16.35
N MET A 156 19.41 1.77 -16.04
CA MET A 156 19.90 0.56 -15.39
C MET A 156 19.33 0.39 -13.98
N ILE A 157 19.27 1.46 -13.20
CA ILE A 157 18.67 1.48 -11.85
C ILE A 157 17.18 1.14 -11.92
N GLY A 158 16.44 1.69 -12.88
CA GLY A 158 15.01 1.44 -13.07
C GLY A 158 14.67 -0.04 -13.14
N THR A 159 15.48 -0.83 -13.85
CA THR A 159 15.33 -2.28 -13.94
C THR A 159 15.47 -2.96 -12.57
N LEU A 160 16.43 -2.51 -11.76
CA LEU A 160 16.64 -3.03 -10.40
C LEU A 160 15.51 -2.61 -9.45
N LEU A 161 15.09 -1.35 -9.51
CA LEU A 161 13.97 -0.84 -8.72
C LEU A 161 12.68 -1.62 -8.98
N ILE A 162 12.37 -1.92 -10.25
CA ILE A 162 11.22 -2.78 -10.59
C ILE A 162 11.33 -4.15 -9.92
N SER A 163 12.52 -4.73 -9.88
CA SER A 163 12.74 -6.02 -9.23
C SER A 163 12.52 -5.94 -7.72
N PHE A 164 13.01 -4.89 -7.07
CA PHE A 164 12.77 -4.64 -5.64
C PHE A 164 11.29 -4.39 -5.34
N LEU A 165 10.60 -3.57 -6.13
CA LEU A 165 9.17 -3.28 -5.96
C LEU A 165 8.32 -4.55 -6.12
N LYS A 166 8.64 -5.42 -7.07
CA LYS A 166 7.98 -6.73 -7.22
C LYS A 166 8.24 -7.65 -6.02
N MET A 167 9.46 -7.68 -5.54
CA MET A 167 9.81 -8.47 -4.35
C MET A 167 9.03 -7.95 -3.13
N ARG A 168 8.93 -6.62 -2.93
CA ARG A 168 8.10 -6.00 -1.89
C ARG A 168 6.63 -6.41 -2.02
N ASN A 169 6.05 -6.30 -3.21
CA ASN A 169 4.65 -6.64 -3.44
C ASN A 169 4.39 -8.14 -3.18
N SER A 170 5.31 -9.01 -3.59
CA SER A 170 5.24 -10.45 -3.29
C SER A 170 5.37 -10.73 -1.80
N PHE A 171 6.25 -10.02 -1.10
CA PHE A 171 6.43 -10.13 0.36
C PHE A 171 5.18 -9.70 1.12
N ILE A 172 4.58 -8.55 0.76
CA ILE A 172 3.33 -8.06 1.35
C ILE A 172 2.21 -9.08 1.12
N LYS A 173 2.07 -9.58 -0.11
CA LYS A 173 1.08 -10.60 -0.46
C LYS A 173 1.27 -11.89 0.34
N SER A 174 2.49 -12.40 0.40
CA SER A 174 2.83 -13.62 1.15
C SER A 174 2.56 -13.46 2.65
N ASN A 175 2.92 -12.33 3.25
CA ASN A 175 2.63 -12.05 4.66
C ASN A 175 1.14 -11.98 4.94
N LYS A 176 0.37 -11.36 4.04
CA LYS A 176 -1.09 -11.30 4.14
C LYS A 176 -1.70 -12.71 4.04
N GLU A 177 -1.26 -13.51 3.07
CA GLU A 177 -1.71 -14.91 2.90
C GLU A 177 -1.33 -15.77 4.11
N ALA A 178 -0.12 -15.61 4.66
CA ALA A 178 0.32 -16.33 5.86
C ALA A 178 -0.51 -15.97 7.10
N LYS A 179 -0.81 -14.68 7.31
CA LYS A 179 -1.72 -14.24 8.38
C LYS A 179 -3.11 -14.88 8.21
N LEU A 180 -3.68 -14.82 7.01
CA LEU A 180 -5.00 -15.41 6.73
C LEU A 180 -5.01 -16.93 6.92
N SER A 181 -3.95 -17.64 6.47
CA SER A 181 -3.79 -19.08 6.70
C SER A 181 -3.67 -19.43 8.18
N SER A 182 -2.96 -18.62 8.97
CA SER A 182 -2.86 -18.75 10.42
C SER A 182 -4.24 -18.63 11.09
N TYR A 183 -5.04 -17.63 10.69
CA TYR A 183 -6.42 -17.47 11.19
C TYR A 183 -7.34 -18.63 10.76
N SER A 184 -7.19 -19.13 9.53
CA SER A 184 -7.93 -20.28 9.04
C SER A 184 -7.66 -21.54 9.87
N SER A 185 -6.42 -21.75 10.32
CA SER A 185 -6.06 -22.87 11.20
C SER A 185 -6.73 -22.76 12.58
N LEU A 186 -6.82 -21.55 13.13
CA LEU A 186 -7.52 -21.28 14.39
C LEU A 186 -9.05 -21.38 14.25
N SER A 187 -9.55 -21.29 13.03
CA SER A 187 -11.00 -21.18 12.77
C SER A 187 -11.78 -22.48 12.92
N GLN A 188 -11.13 -23.64 13.20
CA GLN A 188 -11.84 -24.95 13.22
C GLN A 188 -12.98 -25.01 14.23
N ILE A 189 -12.90 -24.25 15.31
CA ILE A 189 -13.92 -24.17 16.36
C ILE A 189 -15.02 -23.13 16.07
N TYR A 190 -14.84 -22.26 15.06
CA TYR A 190 -15.79 -21.19 14.79
C TYR A 190 -16.74 -21.54 13.64
N ILE A 191 -17.98 -21.13 13.76
CA ILE A 191 -19.01 -21.21 12.70
C ILE A 191 -18.71 -20.19 11.60
N SER A 192 -18.32 -18.98 12.01
CA SER A 192 -17.83 -17.96 11.08
C SER A 192 -16.70 -17.14 11.69
N MET A 193 -15.83 -16.58 10.84
CA MET A 193 -14.72 -15.72 11.24
C MET A 193 -14.49 -14.65 10.17
N HIS A 194 -14.39 -13.41 10.61
CA HIS A 194 -14.18 -12.24 9.76
C HIS A 194 -12.97 -11.46 10.28
N LEU A 195 -12.05 -11.09 9.40
CA LEU A 195 -11.00 -10.11 9.69
C LEU A 195 -11.52 -8.74 9.30
N VAL A 196 -11.61 -7.82 10.24
CA VAL A 196 -12.23 -6.49 10.07
C VAL A 196 -11.19 -5.40 10.28
N ASP A 197 -11.10 -4.49 9.33
CA ASP A 197 -10.42 -3.21 9.48
C ASP A 197 -11.38 -2.24 10.18
N VAL A 198 -11.03 -1.82 11.39
CA VAL A 198 -11.90 -1.01 12.25
C VAL A 198 -12.07 0.42 11.72
N GLN A 199 -11.04 0.94 11.04
CA GLN A 199 -11.04 2.31 10.53
C GLN A 199 -11.88 2.45 9.25
N THR A 200 -11.67 1.53 8.30
CA THR A 200 -12.34 1.57 6.99
C THR A 200 -13.67 0.80 6.98
N LYS A 201 -13.94 -0.01 8.00
CA LYS A 201 -15.08 -0.93 8.09
C LYS A 201 -15.09 -2.01 6.99
N ARG A 202 -13.93 -2.19 6.33
CA ARG A 202 -13.72 -3.26 5.37
C ARG A 202 -13.45 -4.58 6.08
N TYR A 203 -13.77 -5.68 5.43
CA TYR A 203 -13.57 -6.98 6.03
C TYR A 203 -13.28 -8.07 5.01
N HIS A 204 -12.67 -9.15 5.52
CA HIS A 204 -12.51 -10.41 4.80
C HIS A 204 -13.25 -11.51 5.53
N ILE A 205 -13.95 -12.37 4.82
CA ILE A 205 -14.47 -13.61 5.39
C ILE A 205 -13.31 -14.61 5.41
N VAL A 206 -12.83 -14.93 6.61
CA VAL A 206 -11.75 -15.92 6.81
C VAL A 206 -12.34 -17.33 6.81
N LYS A 207 -13.55 -17.49 7.38
CA LYS A 207 -14.30 -18.74 7.40
C LYS A 207 -15.78 -18.47 7.50
N MET A 208 -16.57 -19.34 6.86
CA MET A 208 -18.00 -19.45 7.04
C MET A 208 -18.40 -20.90 6.72
N THR A 209 -19.17 -21.54 7.59
CA THR A 209 -19.62 -22.92 7.37
C THR A 209 -20.65 -22.99 6.25
N ASP A 210 -20.73 -24.15 5.56
CA ASP A 210 -21.71 -24.37 4.49
C ASP A 210 -23.14 -24.16 4.96
N GLN A 211 -23.46 -24.51 6.20
CA GLN A 211 -24.78 -24.33 6.81
C GLN A 211 -25.18 -22.85 6.84
N VAL A 212 -24.26 -21.96 7.24
CA VAL A 212 -24.49 -20.51 7.25
C VAL A 212 -24.61 -19.97 5.82
N LEU A 213 -23.75 -20.42 4.92
CA LEU A 213 -23.79 -20.04 3.49
C LEU A 213 -25.09 -20.45 2.79
N GLU A 214 -25.64 -21.63 3.13
CA GLU A 214 -26.92 -22.09 2.61
C GLU A 214 -28.08 -21.23 3.06
N TYR A 215 -28.03 -20.80 4.30
CA TYR A 215 -29.08 -19.96 4.89
C TYR A 215 -29.05 -18.52 4.37
N LEU A 216 -27.85 -17.95 4.17
CA LEU A 216 -27.67 -16.60 3.66
C LEU A 216 -28.00 -16.47 2.16
N GLY A 217 -28.01 -17.59 1.43
CA GLY A 217 -28.47 -17.65 0.04
C GLY A 217 -27.35 -17.66 -1.02
N LYS A 218 -27.76 -17.80 -2.28
CA LYS A 218 -26.86 -18.03 -3.43
C LYS A 218 -25.87 -16.89 -3.71
N ASP A 219 -26.18 -15.66 -3.31
CA ASP A 219 -25.33 -14.51 -3.54
C ASP A 219 -24.05 -14.55 -2.69
N PHE A 220 -24.12 -15.21 -1.52
CA PHE A 220 -22.93 -15.43 -0.68
C PHE A 220 -22.03 -16.56 -1.21
N LYS A 221 -22.58 -17.57 -1.90
CA LYS A 221 -21.80 -18.70 -2.45
C LYS A 221 -20.88 -18.32 -3.63
N LYS A 222 -21.15 -17.19 -4.29
CA LYS A 222 -20.36 -16.72 -5.46
C LYS A 222 -19.15 -15.86 -5.09
N MET A 223 -18.98 -15.54 -3.82
CA MET A 223 -17.95 -14.61 -3.36
C MET A 223 -16.70 -15.36 -2.93
N GLY A 224 -15.53 -15.00 -3.48
CA GLY A 224 -14.24 -15.63 -3.18
C GLY A 224 -13.86 -15.50 -1.69
N GLU A 225 -13.18 -16.50 -1.14
CA GLU A 225 -12.80 -16.58 0.28
C GLU A 225 -11.89 -15.46 0.77
N TYR A 226 -11.22 -14.72 -0.12
CA TYR A 226 -10.22 -13.70 0.23
C TYR A 226 -10.52 -12.31 -0.33
N GLU A 227 -11.75 -12.08 -0.76
CA GLU A 227 -12.16 -10.80 -1.33
C GLU A 227 -12.40 -9.76 -0.23
N ILE A 228 -11.84 -8.55 -0.38
CA ILE A 228 -12.12 -7.42 0.51
C ILE A 228 -13.53 -6.94 0.22
N ARG A 229 -14.33 -6.77 1.28
CA ARG A 229 -15.69 -6.28 1.21
C ARG A 229 -15.86 -5.02 2.03
N ASP A 230 -16.75 -4.18 1.58
CA ASP A 230 -17.14 -2.98 2.30
C ASP A 230 -18.31 -3.25 3.25
N ASP A 231 -18.49 -2.35 4.24
CA ASP A 231 -19.61 -2.31 5.16
C ASP A 231 -19.80 -3.58 6.01
N PHE A 232 -18.82 -3.88 6.86
CA PHE A 232 -18.94 -4.94 7.87
C PHE A 232 -20.19 -4.79 8.74
N CYS A 233 -20.52 -3.57 9.19
CA CYS A 233 -21.64 -3.32 10.08
C CYS A 233 -22.98 -3.70 9.44
N GLY A 234 -23.22 -3.28 8.18
CA GLY A 234 -24.41 -3.65 7.43
C GLY A 234 -24.48 -5.15 7.15
N HIS A 235 -23.34 -5.78 6.84
CA HIS A 235 -23.25 -7.22 6.64
C HIS A 235 -23.67 -8.01 7.88
N ILE A 236 -23.06 -7.72 9.03
CA ILE A 236 -23.35 -8.45 10.28
C ILE A 236 -24.75 -8.14 10.80
N LYS A 237 -25.23 -6.89 10.65
CA LYS A 237 -26.60 -6.53 10.98
C LYS A 237 -27.60 -7.39 10.20
N ASN A 238 -27.44 -7.53 8.90
CA ASN A 238 -28.30 -8.37 8.06
C ASN A 238 -28.29 -9.85 8.49
N ILE A 239 -27.12 -10.37 8.90
CA ILE A 239 -27.00 -11.72 9.45
C ILE A 239 -27.75 -11.82 10.78
N ALA A 240 -27.52 -10.91 11.72
CA ALA A 240 -28.15 -10.92 13.03
C ALA A 240 -29.70 -10.84 12.95
N GLU A 241 -30.22 -9.95 12.10
CA GLU A 241 -31.67 -9.82 11.87
C GLU A 241 -32.33 -11.13 11.37
N LYS A 242 -31.62 -11.89 10.54
CA LYS A 242 -32.11 -13.16 10.02
C LYS A 242 -31.97 -14.30 11.00
N MET A 243 -30.86 -14.38 11.71
CA MET A 243 -30.45 -15.57 12.46
C MET A 243 -30.70 -15.46 13.96
N CYS A 244 -30.56 -14.29 14.59
CA CYS A 244 -30.76 -14.11 16.03
C CYS A 244 -32.24 -14.16 16.42
N VAL A 245 -32.56 -14.75 17.59
CA VAL A 245 -33.92 -14.68 18.15
C VAL A 245 -34.26 -13.23 18.50
N GLU A 246 -35.54 -12.86 18.28
CA GLU A 246 -36.02 -11.49 18.38
C GLU A 246 -35.76 -10.84 19.76
N SER A 247 -35.87 -11.62 20.82
CA SER A 247 -35.65 -11.15 22.20
C SER A 247 -34.23 -10.73 22.53
N GLN A 248 -33.24 -11.17 21.74
CA GLN A 248 -31.80 -10.89 21.93
C GLN A 248 -31.19 -10.07 20.80
N LEU A 249 -32.00 -9.72 19.79
CA LEU A 249 -31.50 -9.03 18.60
C LEU A 249 -30.88 -7.66 18.93
N GLN A 250 -31.53 -6.87 19.78
CA GLN A 250 -31.05 -5.54 20.11
C GLN A 250 -29.68 -5.58 20.82
N GLU A 251 -29.49 -6.44 21.78
CA GLU A 251 -28.21 -6.62 22.49
C GLU A 251 -27.10 -7.12 21.53
N SER A 252 -27.48 -8.03 20.62
CA SER A 252 -26.53 -8.52 19.60
C SER A 252 -26.13 -7.43 18.63
N LEU A 253 -27.03 -6.53 18.22
CA LEU A 253 -26.71 -5.39 17.35
C LEU A 253 -25.83 -4.36 18.06
N GLU A 254 -26.05 -4.11 19.34
CA GLU A 254 -25.18 -3.25 20.15
C GLU A 254 -23.78 -3.84 20.31
N PHE A 255 -23.70 -5.16 20.50
CA PHE A 255 -22.40 -5.83 20.61
C PHE A 255 -21.56 -5.72 19.32
N VAL A 256 -22.17 -5.87 18.16
CA VAL A 256 -21.48 -5.85 16.87
C VAL A 256 -21.19 -4.45 16.34
N ASP A 257 -21.61 -3.40 17.03
CA ASP A 257 -21.24 -2.02 16.69
C ASP A 257 -19.75 -1.79 16.94
N ILE A 258 -19.00 -1.61 15.85
CA ILE A 258 -17.54 -1.38 15.92
C ILE A 258 -17.16 0.04 16.25
N SER A 259 -18.10 0.99 16.29
CA SER A 259 -17.82 2.39 16.60
C SER A 259 -17.32 2.62 18.02
N THR A 260 -17.69 1.73 18.96
CA THR A 260 -17.28 1.75 20.37
C THR A 260 -16.26 0.66 20.70
N LEU A 261 -15.79 -0.08 19.69
CA LEU A 261 -15.04 -1.32 19.89
C LEU A 261 -13.64 -1.05 20.50
N GLU A 262 -12.99 0.02 20.12
CA GLU A 262 -11.67 0.40 20.65
C GLU A 262 -11.72 0.64 22.15
N GLU A 263 -12.75 1.36 22.65
CA GLU A 263 -12.95 1.60 24.07
C GLU A 263 -13.25 0.29 24.82
N ARG A 264 -14.11 -0.56 24.24
CA ARG A 264 -14.50 -1.84 24.86
C ARG A 264 -13.40 -2.89 24.90
N LEU A 265 -12.41 -2.81 23.99
CA LEU A 265 -11.25 -3.70 23.94
C LEU A 265 -10.03 -3.15 24.69
N LEU A 266 -10.13 -1.95 25.26
CA LEU A 266 -9.01 -1.34 25.98
C LEU A 266 -8.60 -2.20 27.20
N GLY A 267 -7.40 -2.79 27.13
CA GLY A 267 -6.86 -3.68 28.17
C GLY A 267 -7.42 -5.10 28.18
N GLU A 268 -8.31 -5.44 27.23
CA GLU A 268 -8.93 -6.75 27.12
C GLU A 268 -8.30 -7.57 25.98
N ASN A 269 -8.10 -8.87 26.21
CA ASN A 269 -7.65 -9.78 25.16
C ASN A 269 -8.77 -10.17 24.17
N SER A 270 -10.02 -10.07 24.59
CA SER A 270 -11.22 -10.26 23.77
C SER A 270 -12.47 -9.88 24.55
N ILE A 271 -13.52 -9.52 23.83
CA ILE A 271 -14.88 -9.35 24.39
C ILE A 271 -15.82 -10.34 23.76
N THR A 272 -16.83 -10.80 24.51
CA THR A 272 -17.77 -11.84 24.07
C THR A 272 -19.20 -11.46 24.38
N HIS A 273 -20.12 -11.97 23.54
CA HIS A 273 -21.56 -11.86 23.72
C HIS A 273 -22.23 -13.21 23.38
N GLU A 274 -23.10 -13.69 24.25
CA GLU A 274 -23.83 -14.95 24.08
C GLU A 274 -25.25 -14.66 23.57
N PHE A 275 -25.66 -15.42 22.57
CA PHE A 275 -26.98 -15.26 21.97
C PHE A 275 -27.54 -16.61 21.47
N THR A 276 -28.83 -16.64 21.20
CA THR A 276 -29.47 -17.79 20.58
C THR A 276 -29.72 -17.53 19.10
N ASP A 277 -29.14 -18.39 18.28
CA ASP A 277 -29.38 -18.44 16.84
C ASP A 277 -30.54 -19.36 16.52
N LYS A 278 -31.40 -18.97 15.56
CA LYS A 278 -32.62 -19.75 15.17
C LYS A 278 -32.32 -21.11 14.56
N ILE A 279 -31.05 -21.30 14.07
CA ILE A 279 -30.65 -22.54 13.39
C ILE A 279 -29.67 -23.33 14.24
N SER A 280 -28.64 -22.68 14.75
CA SER A 280 -27.52 -23.31 15.44
C SER A 280 -27.76 -23.44 16.96
N GLY A 281 -28.79 -22.79 17.49
CA GLY A 281 -29.08 -22.76 18.90
C GLY A 281 -28.20 -21.75 19.65
N TRP A 282 -27.61 -22.18 20.77
CA TRP A 282 -26.72 -21.30 21.54
C TRP A 282 -25.43 -21.02 20.80
N CYS A 283 -25.09 -19.74 20.70
CA CYS A 283 -23.87 -19.24 20.04
C CYS A 283 -23.19 -18.21 20.92
N ARG A 284 -21.89 -18.01 20.66
CA ARG A 284 -21.09 -16.92 21.23
C ARG A 284 -20.40 -16.16 20.13
N SER A 285 -20.62 -14.87 20.05
CA SER A 285 -19.84 -13.94 19.25
C SER A 285 -18.65 -13.38 20.05
N ARG A 286 -17.55 -13.10 19.37
CA ARG A 286 -16.31 -12.64 19.99
C ARG A 286 -15.59 -11.64 19.09
N PHE A 287 -15.09 -10.55 19.69
CA PHE A 287 -14.07 -9.71 19.07
C PHE A 287 -12.71 -9.97 19.71
N ILE A 288 -11.69 -10.17 18.88
CA ILE A 288 -10.30 -10.41 19.29
C ILE A 288 -9.46 -9.36 18.58
N PRO A 289 -8.71 -8.49 19.31
CA PRO A 289 -7.80 -7.54 18.69
C PRO A 289 -6.65 -8.28 17.98
N VAL A 290 -6.25 -7.79 16.82
CA VAL A 290 -5.19 -8.39 16.00
C VAL A 290 -3.93 -7.55 16.02
N ASP A 291 -4.06 -6.27 15.71
CA ASP A 291 -2.95 -5.32 15.69
C ASP A 291 -3.42 -3.89 15.96
N TYR A 292 -2.43 -3.06 16.29
CA TYR A 292 -2.58 -1.65 16.61
C TYR A 292 -1.57 -0.85 15.80
N ASP A 293 -1.85 0.42 15.54
CA ASP A 293 -0.88 1.33 14.92
C ASP A 293 0.20 1.81 15.91
N GLU A 294 1.12 2.67 15.44
CA GLU A 294 2.21 3.21 16.24
C GLU A 294 1.73 4.08 17.41
N ASP A 295 0.54 4.66 17.31
CA ASP A 295 -0.12 5.48 18.35
C ASP A 295 -0.95 4.63 19.32
N GLY A 296 -0.99 3.31 19.13
CA GLY A 296 -1.75 2.37 19.95
C GLY A 296 -3.24 2.28 19.60
N LYS A 297 -3.65 2.80 18.44
CA LYS A 297 -5.03 2.75 17.96
C LYS A 297 -5.30 1.41 17.29
N LEU A 298 -6.46 0.81 17.57
CA LEU A 298 -6.85 -0.48 17.04
C LEU A 298 -7.04 -0.44 15.51
N LEU A 299 -6.28 -1.27 14.78
CA LEU A 299 -6.37 -1.36 13.31
C LEU A 299 -7.29 -2.51 12.89
N HIS A 300 -7.02 -3.72 13.35
CA HIS A 300 -7.75 -4.90 12.92
C HIS A 300 -8.24 -5.73 14.08
N VAL A 301 -9.42 -6.34 13.89
CA VAL A 301 -10.01 -7.32 14.81
C VAL A 301 -10.49 -8.56 14.07
N LEU A 302 -10.46 -9.69 14.74
CA LEU A 302 -11.22 -10.87 14.32
C LEU A 302 -12.60 -10.83 14.99
N PHE A 303 -13.65 -10.90 14.18
CA PHE A 303 -15.00 -11.17 14.63
C PHE A 303 -15.33 -12.64 14.37
N CYS A 304 -15.64 -13.38 15.42
CA CYS A 304 -15.84 -14.83 15.39
C CYS A 304 -17.17 -15.19 15.98
N ILE A 305 -17.81 -16.27 15.47
CA ILE A 305 -19.00 -16.89 16.03
C ILE A 305 -18.70 -18.37 16.25
N GLU A 306 -18.89 -18.86 17.48
CA GLU A 306 -18.77 -20.26 17.91
C GLU A 306 -20.07 -20.82 18.45
#